data_c65521c3641c7501163e76a5825ae4f1
#
_entry.id   c65521c3641c7501163e76a5825ae4f1
#
_cell.length_a   1.000
_cell.length_b   1.000
_cell.length_c   1.000
_cell.angle_alpha   90.00
_cell.angle_beta   90.00
_cell.angle_gamma   90.00
#
_symmetry.space_group_name_H-M   'P 1'
#
loop_
_entity.id
_entity.type
_entity.pdbx_description
1 polymer ?
#
loop_
_entity_poly.entity_id
_entity_poly.type
_entity_poly.pdbx_seq_one_letter_code
_entity_poly.pdbx_strand_id
1 'polypeptide(L)'
;MNKCFFIGNLTKDPEGGSTSSGISYSRFTIAVNRRYTDSNGDRITDFIPVTAWRGLADNCNKYLVKGNKIAVEGQLNVSTYENDKGERRTKFDISADTVEFLSPRNEDKQPAEDKPTATVADKSENKKFADLKEAEDDFPF
;
A
#
# COMPACT_ATOMS: atom_id res chain seq x y z
N MET A 1 -18.71 3.57 -15.03
CA MET A 1 -17.50 2.88 -14.53
C MET A 1 -17.09 3.56 -13.24
N ASN A 2 -16.79 2.79 -12.18
CA ASN A 2 -16.38 3.31 -10.88
C ASN A 2 -15.12 2.50 -10.46
N LYS A 3 -13.94 3.07 -10.66
CA LYS A 3 -12.67 2.48 -10.35
C LYS A 3 -11.71 3.53 -9.78
N CYS A 4 -11.07 3.19 -8.70
CA CYS A 4 -10.07 4.01 -8.03
C CYS A 4 -8.78 3.20 -7.85
N PHE A 5 -7.65 3.88 -7.99
CA PHE A 5 -6.32 3.31 -7.79
C PHE A 5 -5.54 4.20 -6.82
N PHE A 6 -5.02 3.61 -5.77
CA PHE A 6 -4.24 4.32 -4.77
C PHE A 6 -2.97 3.55 -4.43
N ILE A 7 -1.89 4.28 -4.24
CA ILE A 7 -0.66 3.75 -3.65
C ILE A 7 -0.36 4.58 -2.41
N GLY A 8 -0.24 3.92 -1.29
CA GLY A 8 0.02 4.59 -0.02
C GLY A 8 0.50 3.64 1.06
N ASN A 9 0.69 4.18 2.25
CA ASN A 9 1.17 3.42 3.40
C ASN A 9 0.06 3.27 4.44
N LEU A 10 -0.03 2.09 5.06
CA LEU A 10 -0.96 1.89 6.17
C LEU A 10 -0.62 2.80 7.35
N THR A 11 -1.64 3.46 7.88
CA THR A 11 -1.50 4.35 9.04
C THR A 11 -1.50 3.60 10.37
N LYS A 12 -2.12 2.44 10.41
CA LYS A 12 -2.21 1.51 11.55
C LYS A 12 -2.45 0.10 11.06
N ASP A 13 -2.36 -0.87 11.97
CA ASP A 13 -2.68 -2.26 11.66
C ASP A 13 -4.15 -2.39 11.21
N PRO A 14 -4.47 -3.31 10.28
CA PRO A 14 -5.83 -3.53 9.85
C PRO A 14 -6.74 -3.99 10.99
N GLU A 15 -7.97 -3.50 10.97
CA GLU A 15 -9.02 -3.97 11.85
C GLU A 15 -9.81 -5.06 11.13
N GLY A 16 -9.60 -6.29 11.52
CA GLY A 16 -10.27 -7.46 10.95
C GLY A 16 -11.46 -7.92 11.78
N GLY A 17 -12.37 -8.61 11.14
CA GLY A 17 -13.51 -9.21 11.81
C GLY A 17 -14.40 -9.98 10.84
N SER A 18 -15.55 -10.41 11.34
CA SER A 18 -16.59 -11.06 10.54
C SER A 18 -17.92 -10.38 10.80
N THR A 19 -18.74 -10.29 9.74
CA THR A 19 -20.12 -9.82 9.88
C THR A 19 -21.00 -10.89 10.57
N SER A 20 -22.22 -10.52 10.95
CA SER A 20 -23.19 -11.46 11.52
C SER A 20 -23.51 -12.66 10.61
N SER A 21 -23.34 -12.49 9.29
CA SER A 21 -23.50 -13.56 8.29
C SER A 21 -22.21 -14.35 8.02
N GLY A 22 -21.13 -14.12 8.77
CA GLY A 22 -19.88 -14.87 8.67
C GLY A 22 -18.94 -14.41 7.54
N ILE A 23 -19.15 -13.22 6.98
CA ILE A 23 -18.30 -12.66 5.93
C ILE A 23 -17.11 -11.94 6.57
N SER A 24 -15.90 -12.36 6.25
CA SER A 24 -14.67 -11.70 6.69
C SER A 24 -14.53 -10.30 6.10
N TYR A 25 -14.10 -9.35 6.91
CA TYR A 25 -13.74 -8.02 6.46
C TYR A 25 -12.40 -7.56 7.06
N SER A 26 -11.77 -6.62 6.39
CA SER A 26 -10.59 -5.91 6.88
C SER A 26 -10.75 -4.43 6.59
N ARG A 27 -10.61 -3.61 7.60
CA ARG A 27 -10.65 -2.14 7.47
C ARG A 27 -9.32 -1.55 7.81
N PHE A 28 -8.84 -0.69 6.95
CA PHE A 28 -7.60 0.04 7.16
C PHE A 28 -7.62 1.39 6.46
N THR A 29 -6.72 2.26 6.85
CA THR A 29 -6.56 3.57 6.23
C THR A 29 -5.17 3.69 5.65
N ILE A 30 -5.09 4.15 4.42
CA ILE A 30 -3.82 4.42 3.74
C ILE A 30 -3.57 5.92 3.68
N ALA A 31 -2.32 6.30 3.90
CA ALA A 31 -1.83 7.66 3.72
C ALA A 31 -1.26 7.80 2.31
N VAL A 32 -1.86 8.69 1.52
CA VAL A 32 -1.46 8.99 0.15
C VAL A 32 -0.96 10.41 0.07
N ASN A 33 0.30 10.59 -0.26
CA ASN A 33 0.89 11.92 -0.40
C ASN A 33 0.54 12.53 -1.76
N ARG A 34 0.10 13.78 -1.75
CA ARG A 34 -0.09 14.54 -2.99
C ARG A 34 1.26 14.88 -3.61
N ARG A 35 1.26 15.12 -4.92
CA ARG A 35 2.48 15.47 -5.67
C ARG A 35 2.97 16.89 -5.40
N TYR A 36 2.11 17.74 -4.87
CA TYR A 36 2.40 19.13 -4.58
C TYR A 36 2.34 19.40 -3.08
N THR A 37 3.03 20.46 -2.67
CA THR A 37 3.03 20.96 -1.30
C THR A 37 2.01 22.08 -1.14
N ASP A 38 1.68 22.41 0.11
CA ASP A 38 0.88 23.57 0.43
C ASP A 38 1.68 24.89 0.27
N SER A 39 1.05 26.02 0.58
CA SER A 39 1.68 27.35 0.50
C SER A 39 2.86 27.52 1.45
N ASN A 40 2.99 26.68 2.47
CA ASN A 40 4.08 26.68 3.45
C ASN A 40 5.22 25.73 3.08
N GLY A 41 5.08 24.98 1.98
CA GLY A 41 6.04 23.96 1.56
C GLY A 41 5.86 22.59 2.21
N ASP A 42 4.80 22.39 2.98
CA ASP A 42 4.50 21.15 3.66
C ASP A 42 3.78 20.15 2.73
N ARG A 43 4.09 18.86 2.92
CA ARG A 43 3.43 17.79 2.15
C ARG A 43 2.00 17.62 2.61
N ILE A 44 1.10 17.59 1.64
CA ILE A 44 -0.30 17.27 1.87
C ILE A 44 -0.49 15.77 1.77
N THR A 45 -1.10 15.19 2.79
CA THR A 45 -1.40 13.75 2.87
C THR A 45 -2.91 13.55 2.97
N ASP A 46 -3.45 12.72 2.11
CA ASP A 46 -4.83 12.27 2.16
C ASP A 46 -4.92 10.92 2.86
N PHE A 47 -5.88 10.77 3.76
CA PHE A 47 -6.16 9.53 4.48
C PHE A 47 -7.38 8.85 3.87
N ILE A 48 -7.15 7.73 3.20
CA ILE A 48 -8.16 7.02 2.42
C ILE A 48 -8.60 5.78 3.19
N PRO A 49 -9.85 5.70 3.64
CA PRO A 49 -10.39 4.50 4.26
C PRO A 49 -10.65 3.43 3.20
N VAL A 50 -10.24 2.21 3.49
CA VAL A 50 -10.35 1.05 2.61
C VAL A 50 -10.96 -0.11 3.36
N THR A 51 -11.90 -0.80 2.73
CA THR A 51 -12.48 -2.04 3.23
C THR A 51 -12.24 -3.15 2.22
N ALA A 52 -11.67 -4.25 2.68
CA ALA A 52 -11.54 -5.49 1.93
C ALA A 52 -12.50 -6.54 2.46
N TRP A 53 -12.93 -7.46 1.61
CA TRP A 53 -13.92 -8.47 1.92
C TRP A 53 -13.44 -9.89 1.59
N ARG A 54 -13.95 -10.87 2.33
CA ARG A 54 -13.75 -12.32 2.07
C ARG A 54 -12.28 -12.72 2.09
N GLY A 55 -11.82 -13.47 1.08
CA GLY A 55 -10.44 -13.95 0.99
C GLY A 55 -9.39 -12.84 0.92
N LEU A 56 -9.72 -11.71 0.30
CA LEU A 56 -8.85 -10.54 0.27
C LEU A 56 -8.71 -9.95 1.68
N ALA A 57 -9.78 -9.89 2.46
CA ALA A 57 -9.75 -9.45 3.85
C ALA A 57 -8.88 -10.36 4.73
N ASP A 58 -8.99 -11.67 4.55
CA ASP A 58 -8.19 -12.64 5.28
C ASP A 58 -6.69 -12.44 5.02
N ASN A 59 -6.31 -12.21 3.77
CA ASN A 59 -4.93 -11.89 3.39
C ASN A 59 -4.45 -10.56 4.00
N CYS A 60 -5.29 -9.53 3.95
CA CYS A 60 -4.97 -8.22 4.55
C CYS A 60 -4.77 -8.34 6.07
N ASN A 61 -5.67 -9.02 6.76
CA ASN A 61 -5.58 -9.22 8.20
C ASN A 61 -4.34 -10.01 8.62
N LYS A 62 -3.92 -10.97 7.79
CA LYS A 62 -2.78 -11.84 8.08
C LYS A 62 -1.44 -11.18 7.83
N TYR A 63 -1.29 -10.40 6.78
CA TYR A 63 0.00 -9.94 6.29
C TYR A 63 0.25 -8.44 6.45
N LEU A 64 -0.79 -7.60 6.48
CA LEU A 64 -0.61 -6.16 6.58
C LEU A 64 -0.31 -5.72 8.01
N VAL A 65 0.64 -4.81 8.13
CA VAL A 65 0.96 -4.10 9.36
C VAL A 65 1.13 -2.62 9.10
N LYS A 66 1.03 -1.82 10.16
CA LYS A 66 1.29 -0.37 10.10
C LYS A 66 2.58 -0.07 9.35
N GLY A 67 2.51 0.90 8.46
CA GLY A 67 3.65 1.37 7.67
C GLY A 67 3.88 0.61 6.36
N ASN A 68 3.25 -0.52 6.12
CA ASN A 68 3.35 -1.23 4.85
C ASN A 68 2.87 -0.36 3.69
N LYS A 69 3.61 -0.41 2.60
CA LYS A 69 3.23 0.21 1.33
C LYS A 69 2.43 -0.76 0.50
N ILE A 70 1.27 -0.32 0.03
CA ILE A 70 0.36 -1.12 -0.77
C ILE A 70 -0.19 -0.33 -1.96
N ALA A 71 -0.57 -1.05 -3.01
CA ALA A 71 -1.42 -0.54 -4.07
C ALA A 71 -2.82 -1.13 -3.90
N VAL A 72 -3.83 -0.30 -3.98
CA VAL A 72 -5.24 -0.67 -3.87
C VAL A 72 -5.95 -0.29 -5.15
N GLU A 73 -6.63 -1.26 -5.73
CA GLU A 73 -7.64 -1.06 -6.77
C GLU A 73 -9.00 -1.36 -6.16
N GLY A 74 -9.97 -0.49 -6.38
CA GLY A 74 -11.30 -0.69 -5.84
C GLY A 74 -12.34 0.29 -6.38
N GLN A 75 -13.48 0.31 -5.72
CA GLN A 75 -14.61 1.15 -6.06
C GLN A 75 -14.87 2.16 -4.95
N LEU A 76 -15.18 3.40 -5.32
CA LEU A 76 -15.58 4.43 -4.38
C LEU A 76 -17.05 4.22 -3.98
N ASN A 77 -17.28 4.04 -2.70
CA ASN A 77 -18.61 4.03 -2.09
C ASN A 77 -18.84 5.36 -1.36
N VAL A 78 -19.92 6.02 -1.67
CA VAL A 78 -20.34 7.26 -1.02
C VAL A 78 -21.68 7.01 -0.34
N SER A 79 -21.75 7.28 0.94
CA SER A 79 -22.98 7.16 1.72
C SER A 79 -23.25 8.45 2.48
N THR A 80 -24.52 8.79 2.58
CA THR A 80 -24.98 9.96 3.34
C THR A 80 -25.74 9.45 4.57
N TYR A 81 -25.41 9.97 5.74
CA TYR A 81 -26.10 9.67 6.99
C TYR A 81 -26.42 10.96 7.74
N GLU A 82 -27.40 10.91 8.62
CA GLU A 82 -27.71 11.97 9.56
C GLU A 82 -27.05 11.67 10.89
N ASN A 83 -26.37 12.67 11.44
CA ASN A 83 -25.84 12.56 12.80
C ASN A 83 -26.95 12.80 13.84
N ASP A 84 -26.64 12.66 15.12
CA ASP A 84 -27.57 12.86 16.24
C ASP A 84 -28.12 14.30 16.33
N LYS A 85 -27.49 15.26 15.62
CA LYS A 85 -27.92 16.66 15.53
C LYS A 85 -28.81 16.94 14.32
N GLY A 86 -29.16 15.93 13.52
CA GLY A 86 -29.95 16.09 12.30
C GLY A 86 -29.19 16.66 11.10
N GLU A 87 -27.85 16.77 11.18
CA GLU A 87 -27.01 17.22 10.08
C GLU A 87 -26.69 16.07 9.13
N ARG A 88 -26.82 16.33 7.83
CA ARG A 88 -26.39 15.38 6.79
C ARG A 88 -24.89 15.38 6.68
N ARG A 89 -24.29 14.18 6.83
CA ARG A 89 -22.85 13.92 6.67
C ARG A 89 -22.64 12.94 5.54
N THR A 90 -21.63 13.21 4.73
CA THR A 90 -21.19 12.31 3.66
C THR A 90 -19.98 11.51 4.15
N LYS A 91 -20.07 10.21 4.01
CA LYS A 91 -18.98 9.27 4.28
C LYS A 91 -18.56 8.60 2.98
N PHE A 92 -17.28 8.48 2.76
CA PHE A 92 -16.73 7.73 1.64
C PHE A 92 -15.86 6.59 2.13
N ASP A 93 -15.79 5.53 1.36
CA ASP A 93 -15.01 4.34 1.61
C ASP A 93 -14.63 3.69 0.28
N ILE A 94 -13.47 3.09 0.22
CA ILE A 94 -13.03 2.33 -0.94
C ILE A 94 -13.25 0.85 -0.66
N SER A 95 -14.13 0.23 -1.44
CA SER A 95 -14.24 -1.23 -1.45
C SER A 95 -13.14 -1.80 -2.33
N ALA A 96 -12.16 -2.45 -1.74
CA ALA A 96 -11.02 -2.99 -2.47
C ALA A 96 -11.42 -4.23 -3.28
N ASP A 97 -11.07 -4.23 -4.54
CA ASP A 97 -11.14 -5.39 -5.43
C ASP A 97 -9.80 -6.14 -5.44
N THR A 98 -8.69 -5.40 -5.39
CA THR A 98 -7.32 -5.92 -5.38
C THR A 98 -6.46 -5.12 -4.42
N VAL A 99 -5.61 -5.80 -3.70
CA VAL A 99 -4.56 -5.20 -2.85
C VAL A 99 -3.24 -5.86 -3.17
N GLU A 100 -2.27 -5.07 -3.62
CA GLU A 100 -0.91 -5.52 -3.88
C GLU A 100 0.03 -5.02 -2.80
N PHE A 101 0.84 -5.93 -2.26
CA PHE A 101 1.83 -5.62 -1.22
C PHE A 101 3.13 -5.15 -1.88
N LEU A 102 3.47 -3.88 -1.72
CA LEU A 102 4.65 -3.26 -2.31
C LEU A 102 5.84 -3.17 -1.33
N SER A 103 5.60 -3.38 -0.04
CA SER A 103 6.67 -3.51 0.94
C SER A 103 7.30 -4.90 0.86
N PRO A 104 8.62 -5.01 1.06
CA PRO A 104 9.26 -6.31 1.18
C PRO A 104 8.61 -7.08 2.33
N ARG A 105 8.43 -8.39 2.11
CA ARG A 105 7.92 -9.29 3.13
C ARG A 105 8.88 -9.27 4.30
N ASN A 106 8.43 -8.90 5.48
CA ASN A 106 9.19 -9.06 6.71
C ASN A 106 9.26 -10.55 7.05
N GLU A 107 10.10 -11.28 6.35
CA GLU A 107 10.47 -12.64 6.73
C GLU A 107 11.51 -12.66 7.85
N ASP A 108 11.94 -11.49 8.33
CA ASP A 108 12.97 -11.34 9.37
C ASP A 108 12.37 -11.21 10.78
N LYS A 109 11.55 -12.19 11.19
CA LYS A 109 11.38 -12.53 12.61
C LYS A 109 11.30 -14.03 12.81
N GLN A 110 12.26 -14.75 12.26
CA GLN A 110 12.68 -16.03 12.84
C GLN A 110 14.02 -15.83 13.52
N PRO A 111 14.20 -16.39 14.72
CA PRO A 111 15.49 -16.32 15.40
C PRO A 111 16.55 -17.00 14.54
N ALA A 112 17.69 -16.35 14.47
CA ALA A 112 18.85 -16.86 13.79
C ALA A 112 19.28 -18.22 14.40
N GLU A 113 19.22 -19.28 13.63
CA GLU A 113 20.03 -20.47 13.84
C GLU A 113 20.82 -20.78 12.58
N ASP A 114 22.12 -20.65 12.79
CA ASP A 114 23.24 -21.28 12.09
C ASP A 114 23.40 -21.11 10.58
N LYS A 115 24.43 -20.31 10.31
CA LYS A 115 25.26 -20.38 9.12
C LYS A 115 25.96 -21.72 9.00
N PRO A 116 26.27 -22.15 7.78
CA PRO A 116 27.64 -22.48 7.48
C PRO A 116 28.26 -21.54 6.46
N THR A 117 29.38 -21.06 6.88
CA THR A 117 30.44 -20.44 6.13
C THR A 117 30.82 -21.26 4.90
N ALA A 118 30.82 -20.65 3.73
CA ALA A 118 31.68 -21.08 2.65
C ALA A 118 32.25 -19.87 1.94
N THR A 119 33.46 -19.58 2.29
CA THR A 119 34.46 -18.80 1.58
C THR A 119 34.75 -19.44 0.24
N VAL A 120 34.59 -18.74 -0.87
CA VAL A 120 35.52 -18.82 -1.99
C VAL A 120 35.54 -17.46 -2.69
N ALA A 121 36.69 -16.86 -2.61
CA ALA A 121 37.13 -15.77 -3.45
C ALA A 121 37.28 -16.29 -4.90
N ASP A 122 36.81 -15.57 -5.88
CA ASP A 122 37.55 -15.41 -7.11
C ASP A 122 37.33 -14.03 -7.73
N LYS A 123 38.46 -13.42 -7.99
CA LYS A 123 38.71 -12.23 -8.76
C LYS A 123 38.47 -12.56 -10.22
N SER A 124 37.74 -11.75 -10.89
CA SER A 124 38.02 -11.16 -12.20
C SER A 124 36.74 -10.95 -12.96
N GLU A 125 36.45 -9.73 -13.21
CA GLU A 125 36.27 -9.08 -14.49
C GLU A 125 35.50 -7.77 -14.32
N ASN A 126 36.27 -6.83 -13.83
CA ASN A 126 35.92 -5.42 -13.95
C ASN A 126 36.45 -4.92 -15.30
N LYS A 127 35.66 -5.08 -16.35
CA LYS A 127 35.86 -4.38 -17.63
C LYS A 127 34.69 -4.71 -18.57
N LYS A 128 33.64 -3.87 -18.52
CA LYS A 128 32.76 -3.56 -19.65
C LYS A 128 31.48 -2.80 -19.23
N PHE A 129 31.62 -1.79 -18.41
CA PHE A 129 30.55 -0.80 -18.20
C PHE A 129 31.06 0.65 -18.34
N ALA A 130 32.01 0.87 -19.21
CA ALA A 130 32.52 2.20 -19.49
C ALA A 130 32.24 2.69 -20.92
N ASP A 131 31.28 2.08 -21.64
CA ASP A 131 30.95 2.48 -23.01
C ASP A 131 29.44 2.53 -23.27
N LEU A 132 28.67 3.15 -22.34
CA LEU A 132 27.30 3.54 -22.60
C LEU A 132 27.04 4.96 -22.08
N LYS A 133 27.99 5.84 -22.34
CA LYS A 133 27.78 7.29 -22.31
C LYS A 133 27.93 7.79 -23.74
N GLU A 134 26.88 7.68 -24.51
CA GLU A 134 26.59 8.49 -25.71
C GLU A 134 25.37 7.86 -26.40
N ALA A 135 24.20 8.13 -25.85
CA ALA A 135 22.93 8.15 -26.55
C ALA A 135 21.97 9.05 -25.77
N GLU A 136 22.44 10.26 -25.52
CA GLU A 136 21.55 11.39 -25.30
C GLU A 136 21.22 11.94 -26.67
N ASP A 137 19.95 12.26 -26.85
CA ASP A 137 19.30 12.90 -27.95
C ASP A 137 18.72 11.96 -29.01
N ASP A 138 17.52 11.47 -28.66
CA ASP A 138 16.40 11.49 -29.60
C ASP A 138 15.10 11.05 -28.91
N PHE A 139 14.55 11.90 -28.06
CA PHE A 139 13.13 11.85 -27.75
C PHE A 139 12.49 13.09 -28.32
N PRO A 140 11.68 12.98 -29.38
CA PRO A 140 10.92 14.11 -29.91
C PRO A 140 9.71 14.39 -29.03
N PHE A 141 9.87 15.30 -28.11
CA PHE A 141 8.79 16.00 -27.44
C PHE A 141 9.12 17.48 -27.38
#